data_2a3a3cc57d469dee550bfb8d9b3023d0
#
_entry.id   2a3a3cc57d469dee550bfb8d9b3023d0
#
_cell.length_a   1.000
_cell.length_b   1.000
_cell.length_c   1.000
_cell.angle_alpha   90.00
_cell.angle_beta   90.00
_cell.angle_gamma   90.00
#
_symmetry.space_group_name_H-M   'P 1'
#
loop_
_entity.id
_entity.type
_entity.pdbx_description
1 polymer ?
#
loop_
_entity_poly.entity_id
_entity_poly.type
_entity_poly.pdbx_seq_one_letter_code
_entity_poly.pdbx_strand_id
1 'polypeptide(L)'
;MVLTVVIFQSGVATVNAQEMGLQLYSLRNEFPKDVPGTFAKIKSWGITNLEDGNDGTFGYTQEEYNAMLAENNLKIVSVSAPFEELRDSPETVLERAKNYDAKYIVCFWIPHKGDDFTLEDTEKALTVFNNAGEYFAKDGVTLVYHPHGYEFGSYNGELLIDHLIKNSEYFDFEMDVYWFAHPGEDPVEWLRKYPKEFKLMHLKDCQKGTKGNKNGSSNVETNVTLGTGQIDIAAVVAEAKKMGIEYLFVEDESSKVLWQIPESIEYLESLDLDKD
;
A
#
# COMPACT_ATOMS: atom_id res chain seq x y z
N MET A 1 38.45 -35.43 -28.99
CA MET A 1 38.43 -34.19 -28.16
C MET A 1 37.07 -33.55 -28.40
N VAL A 2 36.12 -33.80 -27.48
CA VAL A 2 34.75 -33.27 -27.62
C VAL A 2 34.70 -31.96 -26.85
N LEU A 3 34.39 -30.89 -27.53
CA LEU A 3 34.27 -29.54 -26.97
C LEU A 3 32.85 -29.39 -26.41
N THR A 4 32.70 -29.43 -25.10
CA THR A 4 31.41 -29.19 -24.44
C THR A 4 31.24 -27.66 -24.35
N VAL A 5 30.30 -27.10 -25.13
CA VAL A 5 29.90 -25.71 -25.01
C VAL A 5 28.89 -25.61 -23.90
N VAL A 6 29.29 -24.99 -22.80
CA VAL A 6 28.34 -24.63 -21.70
C VAL A 6 27.70 -23.30 -22.09
N ILE A 7 26.42 -23.34 -22.44
CA ILE A 7 25.60 -22.14 -22.67
C ILE A 7 25.12 -21.66 -21.28
N PHE A 8 25.71 -20.56 -20.81
CA PHE A 8 25.13 -19.81 -19.70
C PHE A 8 23.87 -19.10 -20.21
N GLN A 9 22.69 -19.62 -19.86
CA GLN A 9 21.47 -18.81 -19.93
C GLN A 9 21.52 -17.77 -18.82
N SER A 10 21.83 -16.53 -19.17
CA SER A 10 21.57 -15.38 -18.32
C SER A 10 20.05 -15.22 -18.26
N GLY A 11 19.46 -15.65 -17.15
CA GLY A 11 18.07 -15.30 -16.84
C GLY A 11 17.98 -13.79 -16.74
N VAL A 12 17.38 -13.16 -17.75
CA VAL A 12 16.90 -11.79 -17.64
C VAL A 12 15.75 -11.87 -16.66
N ALA A 13 15.93 -11.34 -15.44
CA ALA A 13 14.82 -11.09 -14.54
C ALA A 13 13.85 -10.18 -15.29
N THR A 14 12.70 -10.70 -15.66
CA THR A 14 11.60 -9.86 -16.16
C THR A 14 11.20 -8.94 -14.99
N VAL A 15 11.50 -7.66 -15.12
CA VAL A 15 10.90 -6.64 -14.24
C VAL A 15 9.40 -6.74 -14.51
N ASN A 16 8.63 -7.17 -13.51
CA ASN A 16 7.19 -7.17 -13.62
C ASN A 16 6.74 -5.74 -13.91
N ALA A 17 5.84 -5.58 -14.88
CA ALA A 17 5.22 -4.28 -15.13
C ALA A 17 4.49 -3.85 -13.86
N GLN A 18 4.63 -2.58 -13.46
CA GLN A 18 3.86 -2.02 -12.37
C GLN A 18 2.37 -2.09 -12.71
N GLU A 19 1.57 -2.51 -11.76
CA GLU A 19 0.12 -2.60 -11.91
C GLU A 19 -0.57 -1.51 -11.09
N MET A 20 -1.47 -0.75 -11.73
CA MET A 20 -2.32 0.19 -11.02
C MET A 20 -3.41 -0.53 -10.24
N GLY A 21 -3.71 -0.01 -9.07
CA GLY A 21 -4.77 -0.47 -8.21
C GLY A 21 -5.51 0.68 -7.53
N LEU A 22 -6.50 0.33 -6.75
CA LEU A 22 -7.29 1.27 -5.95
C LEU A 22 -7.35 0.78 -4.49
N GLN A 23 -7.06 1.68 -3.55
CA GLN A 23 -7.35 1.46 -2.13
C GLN A 23 -8.85 1.69 -1.90
N LEU A 24 -9.56 0.63 -1.47
CA LEU A 24 -11.02 0.66 -1.35
C LEU A 24 -11.55 1.58 -0.24
N TYR A 25 -10.73 1.92 0.74
CA TYR A 25 -11.09 2.91 1.76
C TYR A 25 -11.44 4.28 1.16
N SER A 26 -10.90 4.60 0.00
CA SER A 26 -11.28 5.78 -0.79
C SER A 26 -12.79 5.84 -1.06
N LEU A 27 -13.43 4.68 -1.24
CA LEU A 27 -14.86 4.56 -1.54
C LEU A 27 -15.69 4.11 -0.33
N ARG A 28 -15.18 4.24 0.91
CA ARG A 28 -15.87 3.86 2.15
C ARG A 28 -17.27 4.45 2.32
N ASN A 29 -17.52 5.61 1.71
CA ASN A 29 -18.83 6.26 1.75
C ASN A 29 -19.77 5.84 0.60
N GLU A 30 -19.25 5.11 -0.41
CA GLU A 30 -20.02 4.65 -1.56
C GLU A 30 -20.49 3.20 -1.40
N PHE A 31 -19.63 2.32 -0.91
CA PHE A 31 -19.95 0.92 -0.70
C PHE A 31 -21.21 0.67 0.13
N PRO A 32 -21.46 1.36 1.26
CA PRO A 32 -22.69 1.16 2.03
C PRO A 32 -23.98 1.56 1.29
N LYS A 33 -23.87 2.35 0.20
CA LYS A 33 -25.03 2.79 -0.59
C LYS A 33 -25.38 1.78 -1.68
N ASP A 34 -24.37 1.27 -2.38
CA ASP A 34 -24.54 0.38 -3.53
C ASP A 34 -23.24 -0.37 -3.82
N VAL A 35 -23.08 -1.58 -3.29
CA VAL A 35 -21.87 -2.39 -3.50
C VAL A 35 -21.71 -2.80 -4.98
N PRO A 36 -22.72 -3.38 -5.68
CA PRO A 36 -22.58 -3.73 -7.09
C PRO A 36 -22.27 -2.53 -7.98
N GLY A 37 -22.97 -1.39 -7.77
CA GLY A 37 -22.75 -0.16 -8.53
C GLY A 37 -21.37 0.44 -8.29
N THR A 38 -20.83 0.32 -7.07
CA THR A 38 -19.47 0.78 -6.74
C THR A 38 -18.43 -0.07 -7.46
N PHE A 39 -18.57 -1.39 -7.50
CA PHE A 39 -17.66 -2.24 -8.29
C PHE A 39 -17.76 -1.97 -9.79
N ALA A 40 -18.96 -1.79 -10.33
CA ALA A 40 -19.13 -1.42 -11.73
C ALA A 40 -18.49 -0.07 -12.07
N LYS A 41 -18.52 0.87 -11.14
CA LYS A 41 -17.83 2.17 -11.26
C LYS A 41 -16.31 2.00 -11.28
N ILE A 42 -15.72 1.24 -10.35
CA ILE A 42 -14.27 0.95 -10.33
C ILE A 42 -13.84 0.32 -11.66
N LYS A 43 -14.58 -0.69 -12.15
CA LYS A 43 -14.35 -1.29 -13.47
C LYS A 43 -14.36 -0.25 -14.59
N SER A 44 -15.29 0.72 -14.54
CA SER A 44 -15.39 1.77 -15.57
C SER A 44 -14.18 2.71 -15.61
N TRP A 45 -13.40 2.77 -14.53
CA TRP A 45 -12.13 3.50 -14.45
C TRP A 45 -10.92 2.71 -14.95
N GLY A 46 -11.12 1.46 -15.42
CA GLY A 46 -10.05 0.61 -15.93
C GLY A 46 -9.23 -0.12 -14.85
N ILE A 47 -9.58 0.04 -13.57
CA ILE A 47 -8.90 -0.64 -12.45
C ILE A 47 -9.31 -2.11 -12.40
N THR A 48 -8.31 -2.95 -12.10
CA THR A 48 -8.52 -4.40 -11.89
C THR A 48 -8.00 -4.89 -10.54
N ASN A 49 -7.00 -4.23 -9.97
CA ASN A 49 -6.39 -4.62 -8.70
C ASN A 49 -6.89 -3.73 -7.57
N LEU A 50 -7.21 -4.35 -6.46
CA LEU A 50 -7.76 -3.68 -5.30
C LEU A 50 -6.95 -4.00 -4.06
N GLU A 51 -6.78 -3.01 -3.22
CA GLU A 51 -6.42 -3.19 -1.83
C GLU A 51 -7.67 -3.02 -0.97
N ASP A 52 -7.94 -4.01 -0.11
CA ASP A 52 -9.06 -3.96 0.80
C ASP A 52 -8.79 -2.98 1.95
N GLY A 53 -9.68 -2.06 2.13
CA GLY A 53 -9.65 -1.07 3.20
C GLY A 53 -11.01 -0.94 3.89
N ASN A 54 -11.90 -1.89 3.66
CA ASN A 54 -13.26 -1.89 4.19
C ASN A 54 -13.45 -3.00 5.22
N ASP A 55 -14.30 -2.72 6.19
CA ASP A 55 -14.68 -3.69 7.22
C ASP A 55 -15.73 -4.69 6.67
N GLY A 56 -15.25 -5.68 5.92
CA GLY A 56 -16.05 -6.84 5.52
C GLY A 56 -16.81 -6.66 4.19
N THR A 57 -17.83 -7.49 4.00
CA THR A 57 -18.55 -7.68 2.73
C THR A 57 -19.86 -6.90 2.63
N PHE A 58 -20.09 -5.92 3.49
CA PHE A 58 -21.32 -5.07 3.53
C PHE A 58 -22.63 -5.87 3.63
N GLY A 59 -22.60 -7.02 4.32
CA GLY A 59 -23.75 -7.87 4.55
C GLY A 59 -23.99 -8.93 3.46
N TYR A 60 -23.19 -8.97 2.42
CA TYR A 60 -23.16 -10.09 1.47
C TYR A 60 -22.39 -11.26 2.04
N THR A 61 -22.70 -12.47 1.59
CA THR A 61 -21.85 -13.63 1.85
C THR A 61 -20.51 -13.47 1.11
N GLN A 62 -19.47 -14.17 1.57
CA GLN A 62 -18.18 -14.16 0.89
C GLN A 62 -18.29 -14.63 -0.57
N GLU A 63 -19.16 -15.63 -0.84
CA GLU A 63 -19.39 -16.14 -2.19
C GLU A 63 -20.04 -15.07 -3.09
N GLU A 64 -21.07 -14.37 -2.59
CA GLU A 64 -21.73 -13.29 -3.34
C GLU A 64 -20.77 -12.14 -3.62
N TYR A 65 -19.96 -11.76 -2.63
CA TYR A 65 -18.96 -10.69 -2.79
C TYR A 65 -17.90 -11.08 -3.84
N ASN A 66 -17.37 -12.30 -3.77
CA ASN A 66 -16.41 -12.80 -4.74
C ASN A 66 -17.03 -12.91 -6.16
N ALA A 67 -18.31 -13.27 -6.28
CA ALA A 67 -19.00 -13.27 -7.56
C ALA A 67 -19.07 -11.85 -8.16
N MET A 68 -19.39 -10.83 -7.36
CA MET A 68 -19.43 -9.43 -7.81
C MET A 68 -18.03 -8.93 -8.25
N LEU A 69 -16.97 -9.31 -7.53
CA LEU A 69 -15.59 -9.02 -7.94
C LEU A 69 -15.29 -9.65 -9.31
N ALA A 70 -15.61 -10.94 -9.48
CA ALA A 70 -15.37 -11.68 -10.73
C ALA A 70 -16.16 -11.11 -11.92
N GLU A 71 -17.43 -10.76 -11.74
CA GLU A 71 -18.27 -10.12 -12.77
C GLU A 71 -17.70 -8.78 -13.26
N ASN A 72 -17.00 -8.10 -12.38
CA ASN A 72 -16.34 -6.83 -12.69
C ASN A 72 -14.86 -6.97 -13.08
N ASN A 73 -14.33 -8.20 -13.15
CA ASN A 73 -12.91 -8.47 -13.41
C ASN A 73 -12.00 -7.76 -12.40
N LEU A 74 -12.40 -7.74 -11.13
CA LEU A 74 -11.67 -7.14 -10.02
C LEU A 74 -11.02 -8.22 -9.15
N LYS A 75 -9.85 -7.93 -8.59
CA LYS A 75 -9.10 -8.81 -7.70
C LYS A 75 -8.65 -8.04 -6.47
N ILE A 76 -8.91 -8.56 -5.30
CA ILE A 76 -8.29 -8.08 -4.07
C ILE A 76 -6.91 -8.74 -3.97
N VAL A 77 -5.85 -7.98 -4.15
CA VAL A 77 -4.46 -8.47 -4.12
C VAL A 77 -3.80 -8.26 -2.75
N SER A 78 -4.40 -7.40 -1.93
CA SER A 78 -3.97 -7.06 -0.58
C SER A 78 -5.19 -6.94 0.32
N VAL A 79 -5.13 -7.53 1.52
CA VAL A 79 -6.19 -7.45 2.54
C VAL A 79 -5.71 -6.69 3.77
N SER A 80 -6.60 -5.91 4.38
CA SER A 80 -6.32 -5.21 5.62
C SER A 80 -6.30 -6.14 6.84
N ALA A 81 -5.44 -5.83 7.81
CA ALA A 81 -5.40 -6.50 9.11
C ALA A 81 -5.17 -5.50 10.24
N PRO A 82 -6.10 -5.41 11.21
CA PRO A 82 -5.85 -4.68 12.45
C PRO A 82 -4.67 -5.28 13.22
N PHE A 83 -3.92 -4.43 13.89
CA PHE A 83 -2.74 -4.84 14.68
C PHE A 83 -3.07 -5.92 15.72
N GLU A 84 -4.22 -5.81 16.37
CA GLU A 84 -4.69 -6.76 17.38
C GLU A 84 -4.97 -8.14 16.76
N GLU A 85 -5.50 -8.21 15.55
CA GLU A 85 -5.71 -9.49 14.87
C GLU A 85 -4.39 -10.16 14.49
N LEU A 86 -3.39 -9.37 14.05
CA LEU A 86 -2.06 -9.89 13.77
C LEU A 86 -1.40 -10.49 15.02
N ARG A 87 -1.65 -9.88 16.20
CA ARG A 87 -1.14 -10.33 17.48
C ARG A 87 -1.87 -11.56 18.03
N ASP A 88 -3.21 -11.56 17.98
CA ASP A 88 -4.05 -12.45 18.76
C ASP A 88 -4.68 -13.60 17.94
N SER A 89 -4.84 -13.41 16.62
CA SER A 89 -5.53 -14.37 15.74
C SER A 89 -5.03 -14.30 14.27
N PRO A 90 -3.71 -14.44 14.03
CA PRO A 90 -3.15 -14.33 12.67
C PRO A 90 -3.74 -15.38 11.71
N GLU A 91 -4.22 -16.52 12.19
CA GLU A 91 -4.91 -17.53 11.39
C GLU A 91 -6.19 -16.98 10.73
N THR A 92 -6.95 -16.15 11.40
CA THR A 92 -8.17 -15.51 10.85
C THR A 92 -7.81 -14.54 9.73
N VAL A 93 -6.71 -13.80 9.89
CA VAL A 93 -6.19 -12.88 8.87
C VAL A 93 -5.73 -13.66 7.63
N LEU A 94 -5.01 -14.78 7.84
CA LEU A 94 -4.56 -15.63 6.74
C LEU A 94 -5.74 -16.25 5.98
N GLU A 95 -6.80 -16.68 6.67
CA GLU A 95 -8.03 -17.17 6.01
C GLU A 95 -8.68 -16.07 5.17
N ARG A 96 -8.72 -14.83 5.65
CA ARG A 96 -9.19 -13.67 4.88
C ARG A 96 -8.38 -13.49 3.60
N ALA A 97 -7.05 -13.51 3.68
CA ALA A 97 -6.19 -13.42 2.49
C ALA A 97 -6.46 -14.57 1.50
N LYS A 98 -6.60 -15.81 1.99
CA LYS A 98 -6.91 -16.99 1.15
C LYS A 98 -8.28 -16.91 0.47
N ASN A 99 -9.28 -16.28 1.09
CA ASN A 99 -10.61 -16.10 0.49
C ASN A 99 -10.58 -15.26 -0.80
N TYR A 100 -9.53 -14.44 -0.98
CA TYR A 100 -9.33 -13.59 -2.15
C TYR A 100 -8.15 -14.02 -3.02
N ASP A 101 -7.40 -15.04 -2.64
CA ASP A 101 -6.09 -15.40 -3.23
C ASP A 101 -5.12 -14.19 -3.20
N ALA A 102 -5.18 -13.43 -2.10
CA ALA A 102 -4.39 -12.22 -1.91
C ALA A 102 -2.93 -12.57 -1.60
N LYS A 103 -2.01 -11.81 -2.21
CA LYS A 103 -0.57 -11.97 -2.00
C LYS A 103 -0.07 -11.25 -0.75
N TYR A 104 -0.78 -10.21 -0.33
CA TYR A 104 -0.36 -9.29 0.71
C TYR A 104 -1.41 -9.15 1.81
N ILE A 105 -0.91 -8.93 3.01
CA ILE A 105 -1.69 -8.51 4.18
C ILE A 105 -1.10 -7.19 4.63
N VAL A 106 -1.91 -6.13 4.77
CA VAL A 106 -1.45 -4.80 5.15
C VAL A 106 -1.97 -4.43 6.53
N CYS A 107 -1.07 -3.96 7.40
CA CYS A 107 -1.43 -3.29 8.65
C CYS A 107 -1.23 -1.79 8.47
N PHE A 108 -2.31 -1.01 8.69
CA PHE A 108 -2.28 0.44 8.49
C PHE A 108 -2.01 1.23 9.77
N TRP A 109 -2.05 0.61 10.94
CA TRP A 109 -1.96 1.34 12.20
C TRP A 109 -1.32 0.52 13.30
N ILE A 110 -0.31 1.11 13.97
CA ILE A 110 0.25 0.59 15.21
C ILE A 110 -0.41 1.32 16.39
N PRO A 111 -1.07 0.62 17.32
CA PRO A 111 -1.67 1.25 18.49
C PRO A 111 -0.61 1.97 19.34
N HIS A 112 -0.85 3.25 19.63
CA HIS A 112 0.01 4.07 20.48
C HIS A 112 -0.82 5.13 21.23
N LYS A 113 -0.22 5.84 22.18
CA LYS A 113 -0.95 6.75 23.05
C LYS A 113 -0.87 8.20 22.56
N GLY A 114 -2.00 8.72 22.10
CA GLY A 114 -2.08 10.11 21.60
C GLY A 114 -1.16 10.32 20.40
N ASP A 115 -0.42 11.43 20.39
CA ASP A 115 0.54 11.77 19.33
C ASP A 115 1.95 11.23 19.61
N ASP A 116 2.16 10.50 20.72
CA ASP A 116 3.45 10.00 21.16
C ASP A 116 3.65 8.54 20.71
N PHE A 117 4.21 8.37 19.52
CA PHE A 117 4.74 7.06 19.09
C PHE A 117 6.16 6.89 19.63
N THR A 118 6.41 5.80 20.35
CA THR A 118 7.62 5.59 21.13
C THR A 118 8.46 4.41 20.65
N LEU A 119 9.72 4.31 21.14
CA LEU A 119 10.52 3.10 20.92
C LEU A 119 9.84 1.84 21.48
N GLU A 120 9.14 1.94 22.62
CA GLU A 120 8.39 0.80 23.18
C GLU A 120 7.29 0.32 22.25
N ASP A 121 6.55 1.24 21.61
CA ASP A 121 5.53 0.91 20.62
C ASP A 121 6.17 0.30 19.37
N THR A 122 7.32 0.81 18.94
CA THR A 122 8.12 0.27 17.83
C THR A 122 8.56 -1.18 18.09
N GLU A 123 9.11 -1.48 19.27
CA GLU A 123 9.56 -2.83 19.65
C GLU A 123 8.39 -3.83 19.77
N LYS A 124 7.23 -3.36 20.26
CA LYS A 124 6.00 -4.16 20.26
C LYS A 124 5.56 -4.49 18.83
N ALA A 125 5.58 -3.48 17.95
CA ALA A 125 5.22 -3.67 16.55
C ALA A 125 6.16 -4.66 15.84
N LEU A 126 7.48 -4.53 16.03
CA LEU A 126 8.47 -5.47 15.52
C LEU A 126 8.18 -6.91 15.96
N THR A 127 7.86 -7.09 17.24
CA THR A 127 7.53 -8.42 17.77
C THR A 127 6.28 -9.01 17.12
N VAL A 128 5.21 -8.22 16.98
CA VAL A 128 3.95 -8.67 16.39
C VAL A 128 4.12 -8.94 14.90
N PHE A 129 4.72 -8.01 14.17
CA PHE A 129 4.84 -8.11 12.72
C PHE A 129 5.80 -9.23 12.31
N ASN A 130 6.94 -9.42 12.98
CA ASN A 130 7.84 -10.52 12.67
C ASN A 130 7.19 -11.88 12.95
N ASN A 131 6.46 -12.03 14.07
CA ASN A 131 5.76 -13.28 14.39
C ASN A 131 4.63 -13.59 13.38
N ALA A 132 3.80 -12.61 13.06
CA ALA A 132 2.71 -12.77 12.11
C ALA A 132 3.25 -13.00 10.68
N GLY A 133 4.26 -12.24 10.27
CA GLY A 133 4.90 -12.38 8.95
C GLY A 133 5.56 -13.75 8.77
N GLU A 134 6.27 -14.28 9.78
CA GLU A 134 6.81 -15.64 9.76
C GLU A 134 5.70 -16.70 9.61
N TYR A 135 4.54 -16.45 10.25
CA TYR A 135 3.40 -17.34 10.13
C TYR A 135 2.82 -17.32 8.69
N PHE A 136 2.63 -16.13 8.10
CA PHE A 136 2.07 -15.97 6.75
C PHE A 136 3.01 -16.44 5.64
N ALA A 137 4.31 -16.25 5.81
CA ALA A 137 5.32 -16.65 4.83
C ALA A 137 5.29 -18.15 4.51
N LYS A 138 4.82 -19.01 5.41
CA LYS A 138 4.65 -20.45 5.20
C LYS A 138 3.63 -20.77 4.13
N ASP A 139 2.67 -19.88 3.92
CA ASP A 139 1.63 -19.97 2.89
C ASP A 139 1.91 -19.07 1.67
N GLY A 140 3.08 -18.40 1.64
CA GLY A 140 3.49 -17.54 0.53
C GLY A 140 2.81 -16.17 0.52
N VAL A 141 2.23 -15.75 1.65
CA VAL A 141 1.62 -14.42 1.82
C VAL A 141 2.60 -13.50 2.55
N THR A 142 2.75 -12.27 2.08
CA THR A 142 3.64 -11.27 2.65
C THR A 142 2.88 -10.29 3.53
N LEU A 143 3.34 -10.11 4.77
CA LEU A 143 2.87 -9.00 5.61
C LEU A 143 3.60 -7.73 5.21
N VAL A 144 2.87 -6.63 5.09
CA VAL A 144 3.43 -5.30 4.89
C VAL A 144 2.87 -4.34 5.94
N TYR A 145 3.68 -3.37 6.33
CA TYR A 145 3.27 -2.29 7.20
C TYR A 145 3.20 -0.99 6.41
N HIS A 146 2.09 -0.24 6.59
CA HIS A 146 1.83 1.06 5.97
C HIS A 146 2.03 2.18 7.01
N PRO A 147 3.14 2.93 6.97
CA PRO A 147 3.41 4.03 7.89
C PRO A 147 2.49 5.23 7.68
N HIS A 148 2.14 5.91 8.80
CA HIS A 148 1.24 7.08 8.80
C HIS A 148 1.92 8.39 9.21
N GLY A 149 3.27 8.40 9.26
CA GLY A 149 4.05 9.62 9.53
C GLY A 149 4.41 9.83 11.00
N TYR A 150 3.76 9.18 11.95
CA TYR A 150 4.14 9.25 13.36
C TYR A 150 5.44 8.50 13.66
N GLU A 151 5.83 7.56 12.82
CA GLU A 151 7.06 6.78 12.89
C GLU A 151 8.31 7.64 12.58
N PHE A 152 8.13 8.84 12.05
CA PHE A 152 9.23 9.80 11.85
C PHE A 152 9.59 10.57 13.13
N GLY A 153 9.05 10.17 14.28
CA GLY A 153 9.63 10.47 15.59
C GLY A 153 11.03 9.88 15.72
N SER A 154 11.84 10.40 16.65
CA SER A 154 13.22 9.92 16.83
C SER A 154 13.51 9.51 18.27
N TYR A 155 14.37 8.50 18.41
CA TYR A 155 14.94 8.07 19.68
C TYR A 155 16.46 7.99 19.55
N ASN A 156 17.19 8.66 20.44
CA ASN A 156 18.67 8.70 20.44
C ASN A 156 19.30 9.10 19.09
N GLY A 157 18.61 9.91 18.28
CA GLY A 157 19.08 10.41 16.98
C GLY A 157 18.80 9.47 15.80
N GLU A 158 18.11 8.34 16.01
CA GLU A 158 17.58 7.47 14.96
C GLU A 158 16.08 7.68 14.82
N LEU A 159 15.56 7.70 13.58
CA LEU A 159 14.12 7.71 13.34
C LEU A 159 13.52 6.35 13.68
N LEU A 160 12.32 6.33 14.26
CA LEU A 160 11.65 5.09 14.61
C LEU A 160 11.26 4.25 13.38
N ILE A 161 10.98 4.90 12.24
CA ILE A 161 10.78 4.21 10.96
C ILE A 161 12.07 3.51 10.48
N ASP A 162 13.25 4.13 10.67
CA ASP A 162 14.53 3.49 10.36
C ASP A 162 14.75 2.26 11.24
N HIS A 163 14.37 2.35 12.52
CA HIS A 163 14.47 1.24 13.45
C HIS A 163 13.54 0.09 13.06
N LEU A 164 12.28 0.39 12.65
CA LEU A 164 11.35 -0.61 12.11
C LEU A 164 11.93 -1.31 10.88
N ILE A 165 12.39 -0.56 9.90
CA ILE A 165 12.89 -1.11 8.63
C ILE A 165 14.14 -1.98 8.86
N LYS A 166 15.07 -1.55 9.67
CA LYS A 166 16.31 -2.30 9.93
C LYS A 166 16.11 -3.60 10.71
N ASN A 167 15.00 -3.73 11.41
CA ASN A 167 14.69 -4.90 12.24
C ASN A 167 13.48 -5.70 11.73
N SER A 168 12.98 -5.40 10.52
CA SER A 168 11.99 -6.22 9.85
C SER A 168 12.64 -7.47 9.26
N GLU A 169 12.29 -8.66 9.82
CA GLU A 169 12.82 -9.94 9.34
C GLU A 169 11.81 -10.70 8.46
N TYR A 170 10.51 -10.56 8.77
CA TYR A 170 9.44 -11.32 8.12
C TYR A 170 8.29 -10.43 7.61
N PHE A 171 8.49 -9.12 7.56
CA PHE A 171 7.53 -8.21 6.96
C PHE A 171 8.24 -7.13 6.15
N ASP A 172 7.55 -6.60 5.19
CA ASP A 172 7.99 -5.51 4.33
C ASP A 172 7.14 -4.25 4.57
N PHE A 173 7.25 -3.26 3.70
CA PHE A 173 6.57 -1.98 3.85
C PHE A 173 5.75 -1.63 2.61
N GLU A 174 4.67 -0.90 2.85
CA GLU A 174 3.95 -0.15 1.85
C GLU A 174 4.23 1.34 2.03
N MET A 175 4.74 1.98 0.98
CA MET A 175 4.98 3.43 1.04
C MET A 175 3.71 4.18 0.65
N ASP A 176 3.12 4.93 1.58
CA ASP A 176 2.21 6.01 1.20
C ASP A 176 3.03 7.29 0.99
N VAL A 177 3.07 7.78 -0.25
CA VAL A 177 3.88 8.95 -0.61
C VAL A 177 3.44 10.21 0.14
N TYR A 178 2.15 10.33 0.47
CA TYR A 178 1.63 11.42 1.28
C TYR A 178 2.15 11.36 2.72
N TRP A 179 2.09 10.18 3.36
CA TRP A 179 2.52 9.99 4.73
C TRP A 179 4.04 10.03 4.94
N PHE A 180 4.82 9.96 3.86
CA PHE A 180 6.25 10.29 3.86
C PHE A 180 6.47 11.79 3.64
N ALA A 181 5.77 12.42 2.69
CA ALA A 181 5.90 13.85 2.41
C ALA A 181 5.31 14.72 3.54
N HIS A 182 4.25 14.27 4.20
CA HIS A 182 3.53 15.02 5.23
C HIS A 182 4.39 15.36 6.47
N PRO A 183 5.21 14.46 7.03
CA PRO A 183 6.17 14.79 8.08
C PRO A 183 7.40 15.57 7.59
N GLY A 184 7.54 15.80 6.28
CA GLY A 184 8.60 16.61 5.67
C GLY A 184 9.72 15.81 5.03
N GLU A 185 9.52 14.54 4.78
CA GLU A 185 10.49 13.65 4.15
C GLU A 185 10.28 13.59 2.62
N ASP A 186 11.30 13.17 1.87
CA ASP A 186 11.22 12.96 0.43
C ASP A 186 11.00 11.48 0.11
N PRO A 187 9.83 11.09 -0.45
CA PRO A 187 9.55 9.69 -0.79
C PRO A 187 10.60 9.07 -1.72
N VAL A 188 11.14 9.84 -2.68
CA VAL A 188 12.15 9.35 -3.63
C VAL A 188 13.46 9.02 -2.91
N GLU A 189 13.88 9.87 -1.96
CA GLU A 189 15.08 9.60 -1.16
C GLU A 189 14.89 8.36 -0.27
N TRP A 190 13.70 8.13 0.28
CA TRP A 190 13.39 6.95 1.07
C TRP A 190 13.37 5.67 0.24
N LEU A 191 12.84 5.69 -0.97
CA LEU A 191 12.93 4.58 -1.91
C LEU A 191 14.39 4.21 -2.21
N ARG A 192 15.25 5.21 -2.45
CA ARG A 192 16.67 4.99 -2.70
C ARG A 192 17.43 4.48 -1.47
N LYS A 193 17.04 4.93 -0.28
CA LYS A 193 17.64 4.50 0.99
C LYS A 193 17.34 3.02 1.28
N TYR A 194 16.13 2.57 0.96
CA TYR A 194 15.62 1.23 1.23
C TYR A 194 15.01 0.59 -0.03
N PRO A 195 15.85 0.20 -1.02
CA PRO A 195 15.37 -0.16 -2.36
C PRO A 195 14.70 -1.54 -2.45
N LYS A 196 14.61 -2.30 -1.37
CA LYS A 196 14.06 -3.66 -1.36
C LYS A 196 12.91 -3.85 -0.38
N GLU A 197 12.74 -2.94 0.53
CA GLU A 197 11.86 -3.05 1.68
C GLU A 197 10.44 -2.61 1.36
N PHE A 198 10.25 -1.78 0.31
CA PHE A 198 8.92 -1.37 -0.14
C PHE A 198 8.40 -2.30 -1.24
N LYS A 199 7.24 -2.95 -1.00
CA LYS A 199 6.59 -3.87 -1.94
C LYS A 199 5.38 -3.26 -2.63
N LEU A 200 4.67 -2.42 -1.89
CA LEU A 200 3.44 -1.76 -2.31
C LEU A 200 3.59 -0.25 -2.14
N MET A 201 2.72 0.50 -2.79
CA MET A 201 2.74 1.95 -2.69
C MET A 201 1.33 2.52 -2.79
N HIS A 202 0.99 3.46 -1.89
CA HIS A 202 -0.13 4.37 -2.06
C HIS A 202 0.31 5.65 -2.76
N LEU A 203 -0.42 6.00 -3.81
CA LEU A 203 -0.30 7.28 -4.49
C LEU A 203 -1.42 8.20 -4.03
N LYS A 204 -1.06 9.19 -3.25
CA LYS A 204 -1.95 10.17 -2.64
C LYS A 204 -1.28 11.54 -2.67
N ASP A 205 -1.98 12.56 -3.16
CA ASP A 205 -1.43 13.90 -3.30
C ASP A 205 -2.27 14.91 -2.51
N CYS A 206 -1.71 16.06 -2.21
CA CYS A 206 -2.39 17.10 -1.44
C CYS A 206 -2.14 18.49 -2.01
N GLN A 207 -3.06 19.41 -1.69
CA GLN A 207 -3.01 20.80 -2.10
C GLN A 207 -1.67 21.44 -1.77
N LYS A 208 -1.16 22.28 -2.69
CA LYS A 208 0.06 23.06 -2.48
C LYS A 208 -0.07 23.96 -1.27
N GLY A 209 0.93 23.89 -0.39
CA GLY A 209 0.96 24.62 0.86
C GLY A 209 0.28 23.91 2.04
N THR A 210 -0.18 22.66 1.87
CA THR A 210 -0.62 21.82 3.00
C THR A 210 0.53 21.65 3.98
N LYS A 211 0.28 22.00 5.24
CA LYS A 211 1.27 21.84 6.32
C LYS A 211 1.21 20.43 6.87
N GLY A 212 2.36 19.82 7.00
CA GLY A 212 2.49 18.51 7.56
C GLY A 212 2.62 18.47 9.08
N ASN A 213 2.57 17.25 9.62
CA ASN A 213 2.78 16.93 11.03
C ASN A 213 3.34 15.50 11.14
N LYS A 214 3.57 15.04 12.40
CA LYS A 214 4.08 13.71 12.72
C LYS A 214 3.16 12.99 13.71
N ASN A 215 1.85 13.13 13.56
CA ASN A 215 0.88 12.50 14.46
C ASN A 215 -0.13 11.57 13.76
N GLY A 216 0.09 11.28 12.47
CA GLY A 216 -0.77 10.39 11.70
C GLY A 216 -2.17 10.95 11.38
N SER A 217 -2.39 12.26 11.54
CA SER A 217 -3.67 12.88 11.23
C SER A 217 -3.53 13.90 10.09
N SER A 218 -4.59 14.02 9.28
CA SER A 218 -4.64 15.00 8.20
C SER A 218 -6.07 15.50 7.95
N ASN A 219 -6.18 16.63 7.25
CA ASN A 219 -7.46 17.05 6.69
C ASN A 219 -7.61 16.41 5.30
N VAL A 220 -8.41 15.36 5.22
CA VAL A 220 -8.64 14.60 3.99
C VAL A 220 -9.18 15.45 2.82
N GLU A 221 -9.87 16.58 3.12
CA GLU A 221 -10.35 17.50 2.08
C GLU A 221 -9.22 18.26 1.36
N THR A 222 -7.99 18.14 1.83
CA THR A 222 -6.80 18.63 1.12
C THR A 222 -6.30 17.67 0.05
N ASN A 223 -6.81 16.44 -0.03
CA ASN A 223 -6.46 15.53 -1.12
C ASN A 223 -6.90 16.12 -2.47
N VAL A 224 -6.09 15.91 -3.49
CA VAL A 224 -6.29 16.42 -4.84
C VAL A 224 -5.91 15.36 -5.87
N THR A 225 -6.42 15.54 -7.10
CA THR A 225 -6.00 14.73 -8.25
C THR A 225 -4.46 14.64 -8.32
N LEU A 226 -3.93 13.45 -8.49
CA LEU A 226 -2.49 13.18 -8.55
C LEU A 226 -1.79 14.09 -9.59
N GLY A 227 -0.62 14.59 -9.24
CA GLY A 227 0.18 15.49 -10.07
C GLY A 227 -0.30 16.94 -10.08
N THR A 228 -1.42 17.28 -9.42
CA THR A 228 -1.87 18.68 -9.28
C THR A 228 -1.45 19.31 -7.95
N GLY A 229 -1.03 18.49 -7.01
CA GLY A 229 -0.66 18.89 -5.65
C GLY A 229 0.79 19.28 -5.48
N GLN A 230 1.31 18.99 -4.28
CA GLN A 230 2.68 19.38 -3.90
C GLN A 230 3.69 18.22 -3.97
N ILE A 231 3.24 16.97 -4.14
CA ILE A 231 4.11 15.80 -4.22
C ILE A 231 4.49 15.58 -5.68
N ASP A 232 5.77 15.34 -5.97
CA ASP A 232 6.23 14.98 -7.31
C ASP A 232 5.92 13.52 -7.61
N ILE A 233 4.64 13.25 -7.91
CA ILE A 233 4.14 11.91 -8.21
C ILE A 233 4.89 11.26 -9.38
N ALA A 234 5.25 12.03 -10.42
CA ALA A 234 5.96 11.50 -11.57
C ALA A 234 7.36 10.97 -11.18
N ALA A 235 8.10 11.73 -10.38
CA ALA A 235 9.41 11.29 -9.87
C ALA A 235 9.31 10.07 -8.98
N VAL A 236 8.29 10.01 -8.11
CA VAL A 236 8.06 8.86 -7.22
C VAL A 236 7.74 7.60 -8.02
N VAL A 237 6.81 7.68 -8.99
CA VAL A 237 6.42 6.53 -9.83
C VAL A 237 7.60 6.04 -10.67
N ALA A 238 8.39 6.95 -11.24
CA ALA A 238 9.61 6.59 -11.97
C ALA A 238 10.64 5.86 -11.09
N GLU A 239 10.81 6.28 -9.84
CA GLU A 239 11.72 5.61 -8.90
C GLU A 239 11.15 4.27 -8.43
N ALA A 240 9.85 4.19 -8.12
CA ALA A 240 9.15 2.96 -7.75
C ALA A 240 9.29 1.88 -8.85
N LYS A 241 9.23 2.27 -10.12
CA LYS A 241 9.47 1.37 -11.27
C LYS A 241 10.87 0.79 -11.23
N LYS A 242 11.90 1.59 -10.96
CA LYS A 242 13.30 1.13 -10.85
C LYS A 242 13.48 0.15 -9.69
N MET A 243 12.75 0.34 -8.60
CA MET A 243 12.78 -0.54 -7.41
C MET A 243 11.96 -1.82 -7.60
N GLY A 244 11.12 -1.91 -8.63
CA GLY A 244 10.30 -3.07 -8.92
C GLY A 244 9.09 -3.21 -7.99
N ILE A 245 8.55 -2.10 -7.49
CA ILE A 245 7.29 -2.09 -6.73
C ILE A 245 6.18 -2.59 -7.66
N GLU A 246 5.47 -3.64 -7.25
CA GLU A 246 4.53 -4.36 -8.12
C GLU A 246 3.21 -3.59 -8.26
N TYR A 247 2.64 -3.10 -7.14
CA TYR A 247 1.33 -2.44 -7.13
C TYR A 247 1.43 -0.99 -6.66
N LEU A 248 0.77 -0.10 -7.40
CA LEU A 248 0.58 1.31 -7.07
C LEU A 248 -0.91 1.55 -6.88
N PHE A 249 -1.36 1.74 -5.65
CA PHE A 249 -2.77 1.97 -5.33
C PHE A 249 -3.05 3.47 -5.27
N VAL A 250 -4.00 3.93 -6.08
CA VAL A 250 -4.53 5.30 -5.94
C VAL A 250 -5.35 5.36 -4.67
N GLU A 251 -5.13 6.39 -3.87
CA GLU A 251 -5.92 6.68 -2.68
C GLU A 251 -6.34 8.16 -2.64
N ASP A 252 -7.62 8.39 -2.38
CA ASP A 252 -8.21 9.71 -2.14
C ASP A 252 -9.32 9.57 -1.10
N GLU A 253 -9.22 10.30 -0.02
CA GLU A 253 -10.19 10.24 1.07
C GLU A 253 -11.15 11.45 1.10
N SER A 254 -11.00 12.39 0.16
CA SER A 254 -11.81 13.60 0.12
C SER A 254 -13.26 13.33 -0.29
N SER A 255 -14.13 14.32 -0.09
CA SER A 255 -15.50 14.29 -0.61
C SER A 255 -15.58 14.31 -2.13
N LYS A 256 -14.46 14.51 -2.85
CA LYS A 256 -14.35 14.61 -4.31
C LYS A 256 -13.88 13.32 -4.98
N VAL A 257 -13.73 12.25 -4.22
CA VAL A 257 -13.16 10.97 -4.62
C VAL A 257 -13.70 10.44 -5.96
N LEU A 258 -15.00 10.56 -6.21
CA LEU A 258 -15.63 10.06 -7.45
C LEU A 258 -15.20 10.81 -8.72
N TRP A 259 -14.62 11.97 -8.57
CA TRP A 259 -14.07 12.78 -9.65
C TRP A 259 -12.54 12.70 -9.67
N GLN A 260 -11.88 12.84 -8.53
CA GLN A 260 -10.42 12.90 -8.46
C GLN A 260 -9.73 11.56 -8.79
N ILE A 261 -10.35 10.41 -8.44
CA ILE A 261 -9.78 9.10 -8.78
C ILE A 261 -9.64 8.89 -10.29
N PRO A 262 -10.71 9.00 -11.12
CA PRO A 262 -10.55 8.82 -12.56
C PRO A 262 -9.57 9.82 -13.19
N GLU A 263 -9.55 11.09 -12.77
CA GLU A 263 -8.53 12.04 -13.24
C GLU A 263 -7.10 11.66 -12.82
N SER A 264 -6.94 11.10 -11.63
CA SER A 264 -5.65 10.60 -11.15
C SER A 264 -5.15 9.40 -11.98
N ILE A 265 -6.06 8.51 -12.38
CA ILE A 265 -5.75 7.39 -13.26
C ILE A 265 -5.32 7.89 -14.64
N GLU A 266 -6.08 8.83 -15.23
CA GLU A 266 -5.72 9.46 -16.51
C GLU A 266 -4.34 10.14 -16.45
N TYR A 267 -4.04 10.82 -15.34
CA TYR A 267 -2.70 11.39 -15.14
C TYR A 267 -1.62 10.32 -15.11
N LEU A 268 -1.78 9.23 -14.34
CA LEU A 268 -0.80 8.14 -14.27
C LEU A 268 -0.59 7.47 -15.62
N GLU A 269 -1.65 7.22 -16.39
CA GLU A 269 -1.56 6.68 -17.75
C GLU A 269 -0.84 7.62 -18.73
N SER A 270 -0.89 8.94 -18.46
CA SER A 270 -0.18 9.94 -19.27
C SER A 270 1.32 10.00 -19.01
N LEU A 271 1.79 9.41 -17.90
CA LEU A 271 3.21 9.37 -17.57
C LEU A 271 3.94 8.41 -18.53
N ASP A 272 4.78 8.96 -19.39
CA ASP A 272 5.61 8.18 -20.31
C ASP A 272 6.86 7.68 -19.57
N LEU A 273 6.68 6.57 -18.85
CA LEU A 273 7.74 5.99 -18.01
C LEU A 273 8.75 5.14 -18.79
N ASP A 274 8.58 5.00 -20.12
CA ASP A 274 9.43 4.15 -20.98
C ASP A 274 10.46 4.94 -21.80
N LYS A 275 10.60 6.25 -21.55
CA LYS A 275 11.45 7.16 -22.33
C LYS A 275 12.83 7.44 -21.76
N ASP A 276 13.45 6.55 -21.00
CA ASP A 276 14.85 6.69 -20.59
C ASP A 276 15.73 5.54 -21.11
#